data_497693f72c32fa87648a6e3565c6102e
#
_entry.id   497693f72c32fa87648a6e3565c6102e
#
_cell.length_a   1.000
_cell.length_b   1.000
_cell.length_c   1.000
_cell.angle_alpha   90.00
_cell.angle_beta   90.00
_cell.angle_gamma   90.00
#
_symmetry.space_group_name_H-M   'P 1'
#
loop_
_entity.id
_entity.type
_entity.pdbx_description
1 polymer ?
#
loop_
_entity_poly.entity_id
_entity_poly.type
_entity_poly.pdbx_seq_one_letter_code
_entity_poly.pdbx_strand_id
1 'polypeptide(L)'
;MRPAVAADLAAVEKLVHDAYEPWVEVVGMRPLPMEADYDALIAAGRVHVTDPLDGLIVLVPEPGVLLVENVAVQPERQGRGVGRTLLAFAEQEARRLGLPALRLYTNAKMASNIALYESLGYVVTGRQGIEGRSAVLMRKELTR
;
A
#
# COMPACT_ATOMS: atom_id res chain seq x y z
N MET A 1 -11.41 8.91 -5.00
CA MET A 1 -10.56 8.75 -3.78
C MET A 1 -11.02 9.74 -2.73
N ARG A 2 -11.14 9.29 -1.51
CA ARG A 2 -11.44 10.16 -0.35
C ARG A 2 -10.69 9.67 0.88
N PRO A 3 -10.42 10.55 1.87
CA PRO A 3 -9.89 10.08 3.14
C PRO A 3 -10.89 9.15 3.84
N ALA A 4 -10.39 8.10 4.46
CA ALA A 4 -11.23 7.25 5.30
C ALA A 4 -11.60 8.01 6.58
N VAL A 5 -12.80 7.75 7.08
CA VAL A 5 -13.30 8.31 8.34
C VAL A 5 -13.56 7.18 9.34
N ALA A 6 -13.78 7.52 10.61
CA ALA A 6 -13.95 6.52 11.66
C ALA A 6 -15.04 5.47 11.33
N ALA A 7 -16.10 5.86 10.67
CA ALA A 7 -17.18 4.96 10.27
C ALA A 7 -16.72 3.91 9.25
N ASP A 8 -15.59 4.12 8.57
CA ASP A 8 -15.06 3.19 7.58
C ASP A 8 -14.22 2.06 8.21
N LEU A 9 -13.91 2.12 9.50
CA LEU A 9 -12.94 1.22 10.14
C LEU A 9 -13.25 -0.27 9.87
N ALA A 10 -14.47 -0.69 10.10
CA ALA A 10 -14.86 -2.10 9.91
C ALA A 10 -14.67 -2.53 8.45
N ALA A 11 -15.04 -1.68 7.50
CA ALA A 11 -14.91 -1.97 6.07
C ALA A 11 -13.43 -1.98 5.64
N VAL A 12 -12.62 -1.09 6.20
CA VAL A 12 -11.17 -1.04 5.96
C VAL A 12 -10.51 -2.31 6.47
N GLU A 13 -10.80 -2.71 7.70
CA GLU A 13 -10.23 -3.93 8.28
C GLU A 13 -10.64 -5.18 7.48
N LYS A 14 -11.91 -5.24 7.07
CA LYS A 14 -12.40 -6.35 6.25
C LYS A 14 -11.69 -6.40 4.90
N LEU A 15 -11.52 -5.27 4.24
CA LEU A 15 -10.83 -5.19 2.95
C LEU A 15 -9.39 -5.69 3.07
N VAL A 16 -8.65 -5.24 4.09
CA VAL A 16 -7.28 -5.67 4.34
C VAL A 16 -7.25 -7.17 4.59
N HIS A 17 -8.12 -7.69 5.44
CA HIS A 17 -8.21 -9.12 5.71
C HIS A 17 -8.43 -9.91 4.41
N ASP A 18 -9.43 -9.53 3.63
CA ASP A 18 -9.79 -10.26 2.41
C ASP A 18 -8.69 -10.19 1.34
N ALA A 19 -8.00 -9.05 1.25
CA ALA A 19 -6.93 -8.87 0.27
C ALA A 19 -5.67 -9.67 0.62
N TYR A 20 -5.35 -9.81 1.91
CA TYR A 20 -4.08 -10.43 2.34
C TYR A 20 -4.23 -11.86 2.83
N GLU A 21 -5.41 -12.32 3.19
CA GLU A 21 -5.63 -13.70 3.66
C GLU A 21 -5.06 -14.76 2.70
N PRO A 22 -5.23 -14.65 1.36
CA PRO A 22 -4.66 -15.62 0.43
C PRO A 22 -3.12 -15.70 0.49
N TRP A 23 -2.46 -14.65 0.99
CA TRP A 23 -1.00 -14.61 1.07
C TRP A 23 -0.44 -15.24 2.33
N VAL A 24 -1.27 -15.55 3.33
CA VAL A 24 -0.80 -16.10 4.62
C VAL A 24 -0.04 -17.42 4.39
N GLU A 25 -0.57 -18.33 3.59
CA GLU A 25 0.11 -19.60 3.26
C GLU A 25 1.39 -19.36 2.46
N VAL A 26 1.35 -18.47 1.47
CA VAL A 26 2.50 -18.17 0.60
C VAL A 26 3.65 -17.59 1.42
N VAL A 27 3.35 -16.66 2.30
CA VAL A 27 4.34 -15.96 3.13
C VAL A 27 4.79 -16.84 4.30
N GLY A 28 3.92 -17.70 4.79
CA GLY A 28 4.17 -18.56 5.96
C GLY A 28 3.83 -17.91 7.30
N MET A 29 3.30 -16.70 7.27
CA MET A 29 2.81 -15.95 8.43
C MET A 29 1.94 -14.80 7.94
N ARG A 30 1.26 -14.09 8.85
CA ARG A 30 0.41 -12.97 8.46
C ARG A 30 1.27 -11.84 7.87
N PRO A 31 0.95 -11.31 6.66
CA PRO A 31 1.62 -10.13 6.14
C PRO A 31 1.49 -8.93 7.09
N LEU A 32 2.51 -8.07 7.12
CA LEU A 32 2.53 -6.90 8.02
C LEU A 32 1.28 -6.01 7.95
N PRO A 33 0.71 -5.73 6.75
CA PRO A 33 -0.50 -4.90 6.70
C PRO A 33 -1.68 -5.43 7.52
N MET A 34 -1.75 -6.74 7.78
CA MET A 34 -2.80 -7.33 8.61
C MET A 34 -2.61 -7.03 10.10
N GLU A 35 -1.42 -6.57 10.50
CA GLU A 35 -1.09 -6.27 11.90
C GLU A 35 -1.17 -4.78 12.22
N ALA A 36 -1.46 -3.91 11.24
CA ALA A 36 -1.48 -2.46 11.43
C ALA A 36 -2.70 -2.00 12.24
N ASP A 37 -2.55 -0.89 12.95
CA ASP A 37 -3.62 -0.24 13.70
C ASP A 37 -4.36 0.75 12.78
N TYR A 38 -5.39 0.28 12.09
CA TYR A 38 -6.13 1.10 11.13
C TYR A 38 -6.97 2.20 11.79
N ASP A 39 -7.38 2.03 13.05
CA ASP A 39 -8.07 3.09 13.78
C ASP A 39 -7.14 4.30 13.93
N ALA A 40 -5.91 4.07 14.37
CA ALA A 40 -4.91 5.12 14.50
C ALA A 40 -4.53 5.73 13.14
N LEU A 41 -4.37 4.91 12.10
CA LEU A 41 -4.03 5.38 10.76
C LEU A 41 -5.13 6.26 10.16
N ILE A 42 -6.40 5.88 10.36
CA ILE A 42 -7.54 6.68 9.91
C ILE A 42 -7.58 8.01 10.66
N ALA A 43 -7.41 7.98 11.98
CA ALA A 43 -7.40 9.19 12.79
C ALA A 43 -6.28 10.15 12.38
N ALA A 44 -5.15 9.62 11.94
CA ALA A 44 -4.01 10.41 11.49
C ALA A 44 -4.15 10.90 10.04
N GLY A 45 -5.24 10.56 9.33
CA GLY A 45 -5.44 10.96 7.93
C GLY A 45 -4.56 10.20 6.93
N ARG A 46 -4.09 9.01 7.29
CA ARG A 46 -3.15 8.23 6.46
C ARG A 46 -3.85 7.30 5.48
N VAL A 47 -5.13 6.99 5.67
CA VAL A 47 -5.86 6.02 4.86
C VAL A 47 -6.75 6.73 3.87
N HIS A 48 -6.62 6.39 2.58
CA HIS A 48 -7.50 6.87 1.52
C HIS A 48 -8.19 5.67 0.88
N VAL A 49 -9.46 5.82 0.56
CA VAL A 49 -10.30 4.73 0.04
C VAL A 49 -10.94 5.15 -1.27
N THR A 50 -11.25 4.16 -2.10
CA THR A 50 -12.11 4.36 -3.28
C THR A 50 -13.57 4.42 -2.84
N ASP A 51 -14.44 4.95 -3.70
CA ASP A 51 -15.88 5.00 -3.47
C ASP A 51 -16.59 4.44 -4.70
N PRO A 52 -17.21 3.24 -4.62
CA PRO A 52 -17.32 2.34 -3.47
C PRO A 52 -15.97 1.84 -2.96
N LEU A 53 -15.95 1.35 -1.72
CA LEU A 53 -14.72 0.96 -1.02
C LEU A 53 -14.20 -0.40 -1.51
N ASP A 54 -13.65 -0.42 -2.72
CA ASP A 54 -13.06 -1.61 -3.36
C ASP A 54 -11.54 -1.66 -3.19
N GLY A 55 -10.94 -0.55 -2.79
CA GLY A 55 -9.51 -0.44 -2.60
C GLY A 55 -9.14 0.64 -1.59
N LEU A 56 -7.97 0.50 -1.00
CA LEU A 56 -7.41 1.50 -0.10
C LEU A 56 -5.91 1.63 -0.28
N ILE A 57 -5.40 2.78 0.12
CA ILE A 57 -3.96 3.03 0.19
C ILE A 57 -3.64 3.74 1.48
N VAL A 58 -2.54 3.34 2.12
CA VAL A 58 -2.02 3.99 3.32
C VAL A 58 -0.75 4.75 2.94
N LEU A 59 -0.75 6.05 3.16
CA LEU A 59 0.35 6.93 2.79
C LEU A 59 0.89 7.63 4.04
N VAL A 60 2.21 7.57 4.23
CA VAL A 60 2.88 8.20 5.36
C VAL A 60 3.97 9.13 4.83
N PRO A 61 3.79 10.46 4.94
CA PRO A 61 4.85 11.40 4.56
C PRO A 61 6.06 11.25 5.47
N GLU A 62 7.24 11.22 4.84
CA GLU A 62 8.53 11.18 5.52
C GLU A 62 9.43 12.28 4.93
N PRO A 63 10.55 12.62 5.57
CA PRO A 63 11.46 13.60 4.99
C PRO A 63 11.93 13.19 3.59
N GLY A 64 11.57 13.97 2.58
CA GLY A 64 11.99 13.78 1.20
C GLY A 64 11.32 12.64 0.44
N VAL A 65 10.36 11.92 1.04
CA VAL A 65 9.75 10.76 0.38
C VAL A 65 8.36 10.48 0.94
N LEU A 66 7.46 9.96 0.09
CA LEU A 66 6.15 9.48 0.55
C LEU A 66 6.21 7.95 0.65
N LEU A 67 6.00 7.43 1.85
CA LEU A 67 5.91 5.99 2.06
C LEU A 67 4.52 5.50 1.67
N VAL A 68 4.46 4.56 0.74
CA VAL A 68 3.25 3.77 0.45
C VAL A 68 3.31 2.56 1.37
N GLU A 69 2.64 2.67 2.52
CA GLU A 69 2.71 1.64 3.55
C GLU A 69 1.87 0.41 3.21
N ASN A 70 0.76 0.62 2.52
CA ASN A 70 -0.13 -0.47 2.14
C ASN A 70 -0.96 -0.08 0.91
N VAL A 71 -1.17 -1.04 0.03
CA VAL A 71 -2.14 -0.97 -1.08
C VAL A 71 -2.96 -2.26 -1.02
N ALA A 72 -4.26 -2.13 -0.88
CA ALA A 72 -5.15 -3.29 -0.81
C ALA A 72 -6.33 -3.11 -1.75
N VAL A 73 -6.67 -4.18 -2.48
CA VAL A 73 -7.78 -4.22 -3.44
C VAL A 73 -8.63 -5.45 -3.13
N GLN A 74 -9.94 -5.29 -3.13
CA GLN A 74 -10.87 -6.42 -3.00
C GLN A 74 -10.50 -7.51 -4.00
N PRO A 75 -10.45 -8.79 -3.57
CA PRO A 75 -10.08 -9.88 -4.47
C PRO A 75 -10.89 -9.92 -5.77
N GLU A 76 -12.19 -9.63 -5.71
CA GLU A 76 -13.07 -9.62 -6.87
C GLU A 76 -12.77 -8.45 -7.84
N ARG A 77 -12.03 -7.47 -7.40
CA ARG A 77 -11.67 -6.28 -8.19
C ARG A 77 -10.21 -6.26 -8.64
N GLN A 78 -9.42 -7.24 -8.23
CA GLN A 78 -8.03 -7.35 -8.67
C GLN A 78 -7.97 -7.62 -10.18
N GLY A 79 -6.92 -7.09 -10.83
CA GLY A 79 -6.77 -7.19 -12.28
C GLY A 79 -7.63 -6.20 -13.08
N ARG A 80 -8.32 -5.27 -12.42
CA ARG A 80 -9.20 -4.27 -13.07
C ARG A 80 -8.66 -2.85 -13.00
N GLY A 81 -7.39 -2.70 -12.64
CA GLY A 81 -6.74 -1.39 -12.61
C GLY A 81 -6.93 -0.59 -11.33
N VAL A 82 -7.59 -1.13 -10.30
CA VAL A 82 -7.80 -0.42 -9.03
C VAL A 82 -6.46 -0.12 -8.36
N GLY A 83 -5.54 -1.10 -8.31
CA GLY A 83 -4.21 -0.90 -7.74
C GLY A 83 -3.42 0.19 -8.46
N ARG A 84 -3.50 0.24 -9.79
CA ARG A 84 -2.85 1.30 -10.58
C ARG A 84 -3.44 2.67 -10.27
N THR A 85 -4.75 2.76 -10.10
CA THR A 85 -5.44 4.00 -9.71
C THR A 85 -4.99 4.48 -8.34
N LEU A 86 -4.87 3.57 -7.37
CA LEU A 86 -4.38 3.88 -6.02
C LEU A 86 -2.95 4.41 -6.06
N LEU A 87 -2.08 3.77 -6.84
CA LEU A 87 -0.68 4.19 -6.95
C LEU A 87 -0.52 5.49 -7.73
N ALA A 88 -1.39 5.76 -8.71
CA ALA A 88 -1.45 7.07 -9.39
C ALA A 88 -1.86 8.17 -8.40
N PHE A 89 -2.81 7.89 -7.53
CA PHE A 89 -3.19 8.81 -6.47
C PHE A 89 -2.01 9.10 -5.54
N ALA A 90 -1.22 8.07 -5.18
CA ALA A 90 -0.03 8.27 -4.35
C ALA A 90 0.97 9.23 -5.00
N GLU A 91 1.18 9.14 -6.31
CA GLU A 91 2.06 10.06 -7.01
C GLU A 91 1.53 11.49 -6.98
N GLN A 92 0.23 11.67 -7.16
CA GLN A 92 -0.41 12.99 -7.06
C GLN A 92 -0.24 13.58 -5.66
N GLU A 93 -0.41 12.76 -4.62
CA GLU A 93 -0.22 13.20 -3.24
C GLU A 93 1.24 13.58 -2.96
N ALA A 94 2.20 12.80 -3.45
CA ALA A 94 3.61 13.14 -3.31
C ALA A 94 3.92 14.49 -3.94
N ARG A 95 3.40 14.75 -5.15
CA ARG A 95 3.57 16.04 -5.84
C ARG A 95 2.91 17.18 -5.06
N ARG A 96 1.71 16.95 -4.55
CA ARG A 96 0.97 17.96 -3.76
C ARG A 96 1.75 18.35 -2.50
N LEU A 97 2.42 17.37 -1.89
CA LEU A 97 3.21 17.58 -0.68
C LEU A 97 4.64 18.08 -0.96
N GLY A 98 5.01 18.21 -2.24
CA GLY A 98 6.36 18.62 -2.62
C GLY A 98 7.43 17.54 -2.37
N LEU A 99 7.03 16.27 -2.32
CA LEU A 99 7.95 15.16 -2.09
C LEU A 99 8.44 14.61 -3.44
N PRO A 100 9.77 14.49 -3.65
CA PRO A 100 10.32 14.12 -4.96
C PRO A 100 10.30 12.62 -5.28
N ALA A 101 9.90 11.78 -4.33
CA ALA A 101 9.96 10.34 -4.51
C ALA A 101 8.91 9.62 -3.68
N LEU A 102 8.62 8.38 -4.08
CA LEU A 102 7.84 7.44 -3.29
C LEU A 102 8.72 6.24 -2.94
N ARG A 103 8.46 5.63 -1.81
CA ARG A 103 9.06 4.35 -1.45
C ARG A 103 8.01 3.40 -0.91
N LEU A 104 8.30 2.12 -0.98
CA LEU A 104 7.47 1.08 -0.40
C LEU A 104 8.34 -0.10 -0.02
N TYR A 105 7.76 -1.01 0.74
CA TYR A 105 8.32 -2.32 0.96
C TYR A 105 7.21 -3.35 0.78
N THR A 106 7.56 -4.53 0.30
CA THR A 106 6.61 -5.63 0.11
C THR A 106 7.31 -6.94 0.43
N ASN A 107 6.53 -7.97 0.78
CA ASN A 107 7.11 -9.26 1.08
C ASN A 107 7.74 -9.87 -0.19
N ALA A 108 8.96 -10.41 -0.05
CA ALA A 108 9.69 -10.99 -1.17
C ALA A 108 8.94 -12.14 -1.86
N LYS A 109 8.00 -12.79 -1.16
CA LYS A 109 7.20 -13.89 -1.69
C LYS A 109 5.96 -13.43 -2.46
N MET A 110 5.65 -12.14 -2.42
CA MET A 110 4.48 -11.56 -3.11
C MET A 110 4.88 -11.10 -4.52
N ALA A 111 5.24 -12.05 -5.37
CA ALA A 111 5.82 -11.78 -6.70
C ALA A 111 4.93 -10.93 -7.60
N SER A 112 3.61 -11.12 -7.56
CA SER A 112 2.68 -10.33 -8.38
C SER A 112 2.67 -8.86 -7.99
N ASN A 113 2.83 -8.56 -6.70
CA ASN A 113 2.92 -7.18 -6.21
C ASN A 113 4.22 -6.53 -6.68
N ILE A 114 5.33 -7.24 -6.57
CA ILE A 114 6.63 -6.74 -7.04
C ILE A 114 6.56 -6.42 -8.54
N ALA A 115 5.99 -7.33 -9.34
CA ALA A 115 5.85 -7.12 -10.78
C ALA A 115 4.98 -5.90 -11.09
N LEU A 116 3.90 -5.68 -10.34
CA LEU A 116 3.07 -4.50 -10.51
C LEU A 116 3.87 -3.23 -10.25
N TYR A 117 4.59 -3.16 -9.14
CA TYR A 117 5.38 -1.97 -8.81
C TYR A 117 6.47 -1.72 -9.83
N GLU A 118 7.18 -2.76 -10.28
CA GLU A 118 8.19 -2.62 -11.33
C GLU A 118 7.59 -2.09 -12.63
N SER A 119 6.39 -2.55 -13.00
CA SER A 119 5.69 -2.07 -14.20
C SER A 119 5.33 -0.59 -14.12
N LEU A 120 5.25 -0.03 -12.92
CA LEU A 120 4.93 1.38 -12.67
C LEU A 120 6.19 2.24 -12.44
N GLY A 121 7.37 1.67 -12.63
CA GLY A 121 8.61 2.42 -12.53
C GLY A 121 9.32 2.38 -11.18
N TYR A 122 8.83 1.58 -10.24
CA TYR A 122 9.55 1.36 -8.99
C TYR A 122 10.74 0.43 -9.23
N VAL A 123 11.86 0.72 -8.59
CA VAL A 123 13.07 -0.11 -8.66
C VAL A 123 13.42 -0.66 -7.28
N VAL A 124 13.97 -1.86 -7.25
CA VAL A 124 14.43 -2.48 -6.01
C VAL A 124 15.66 -1.71 -5.52
N THR A 125 15.62 -1.23 -4.29
CA THR A 125 16.73 -0.52 -3.65
C THR A 125 17.43 -1.35 -2.59
N GLY A 126 16.80 -2.41 -2.11
CA GLY A 126 17.41 -3.27 -1.10
C GLY A 126 16.45 -4.33 -0.59
N ARG A 127 16.93 -5.07 0.39
CA ARG A 127 16.17 -6.11 1.09
C ARG A 127 16.40 -5.96 2.58
N GLN A 128 15.39 -6.30 3.38
CA GLN A 128 15.46 -6.13 4.83
C GLN A 128 14.59 -7.17 5.52
N GLY A 129 15.07 -7.70 6.64
CA GLY A 129 14.24 -8.51 7.52
C GLY A 129 13.38 -7.61 8.40
N ILE A 130 12.07 -7.86 8.44
CA ILE A 130 11.12 -7.12 9.26
C ILE A 130 10.23 -8.12 9.99
N GLU A 131 10.40 -8.24 11.31
CA GLU A 131 9.62 -9.12 12.16
C GLU A 131 9.50 -10.54 11.60
N GLY A 132 10.65 -11.12 11.19
CA GLY A 132 10.71 -12.47 10.64
C GLY A 132 10.31 -12.60 9.18
N ARG A 133 9.99 -11.49 8.51
CA ARG A 133 9.62 -11.48 7.09
C ARG A 133 10.77 -10.91 6.27
N SER A 134 10.91 -11.40 5.03
CA SER A 134 11.87 -10.86 4.06
C SER A 134 11.15 -9.80 3.22
N ALA A 135 11.53 -8.54 3.40
CA ALA A 135 10.96 -7.43 2.64
C ALA A 135 11.86 -6.99 1.50
N VAL A 136 11.26 -6.67 0.38
CA VAL A 136 11.92 -6.02 -0.75
C VAL A 136 11.59 -4.53 -0.66
N LEU A 137 12.62 -3.69 -0.65
CA LEU A 137 12.46 -2.24 -0.62
C LEU A 137 12.51 -1.72 -2.05
N MET A 138 11.57 -0.83 -2.37
CA MET A 138 11.45 -0.27 -3.71
C MET A 138 11.25 1.24 -3.64
N ARG A 139 11.69 1.94 -4.67
CA ARG A 139 11.61 3.39 -4.74
C ARG A 139 11.32 3.85 -6.16
N LYS A 140 10.54 4.93 -6.28
CA LYS A 140 10.27 5.60 -7.54
C LYS A 140 10.58 7.08 -7.40
N GLU A 141 11.50 7.60 -8.21
CA GLU A 141 11.75 9.03 -8.31
C GLU A 141 10.69 9.65 -9.21
N LEU A 142 10.15 10.80 -8.78
CA LEU A 142 9.17 11.53 -9.57
C LEU A 142 9.87 12.52 -10.47
N THR A 143 9.48 12.53 -11.75
CA THR A 143 9.94 13.54 -12.70
C THR A 143 9.11 14.81 -12.54
N ARG A 144 9.70 15.95 -12.83
CA ARG A 144 9.02 17.23 -12.81
C ARG A 144 8.13 17.40 -14.06
#